data_b7e39994e2452dbdf2cd39482b7cb43e
#
_entry.id   b7e39994e2452dbdf2cd39482b7cb43e
#
_cell.length_a   1.000
_cell.length_b   1.000
_cell.length_c   1.000
_cell.angle_alpha   90.00
_cell.angle_beta   90.00
_cell.angle_gamma   90.00
#
_symmetry.space_group_name_H-M   'P 1'
#
loop_
_entity.id
_entity.type
_entity.pdbx_description
1 polymer ?
#
loop_
_entity_poly.entity_id
_entity_poly.type
_entity_poly.pdbx_seq_one_letter_code
_entity_poly.pdbx_strand_id
1 'polypeptide(L)'
;MLEFFDVDSKIGYASIYENHITFNKELLKYFSDAYRVRVGIDVEEEKIFVFLVDKDYALSGEITESSLLKISLSKSYARISSRALVEYILKAFSLTLQPGGALKLKASYDEKKKAIAIFVGGEKVCS
;
A
#
# COMPACT_ATOMS: atom_id res chain seq x y z
N MET A 1 -4.22 -22.22 -24.70
CA MET A 1 -5.24 -22.40 -23.66
C MET A 1 -6.16 -21.21 -23.60
N LEU A 2 -7.44 -21.46 -23.51
CA LEU A 2 -8.45 -20.41 -23.47
C LEU A 2 -8.63 -19.91 -22.03
N GLU A 3 -8.55 -18.61 -21.84
CA GLU A 3 -8.83 -18.00 -20.55
C GLU A 3 -10.04 -17.08 -20.70
N PHE A 4 -10.92 -17.13 -19.73
CA PHE A 4 -12.10 -16.28 -19.72
C PHE A 4 -11.87 -15.08 -18.84
N PHE A 5 -12.32 -13.93 -19.31
CA PHE A 5 -12.32 -12.73 -18.48
C PHE A 5 -13.28 -12.94 -17.34
N ASP A 6 -12.79 -12.78 -16.13
CA ASP A 6 -13.58 -12.93 -14.92
C ASP A 6 -13.82 -11.55 -14.32
N VAL A 7 -15.04 -11.07 -14.41
CA VAL A 7 -15.39 -9.75 -13.88
C VAL A 7 -15.27 -9.71 -12.34
N ASP A 8 -15.27 -10.87 -11.72
CA ASP A 8 -15.10 -10.96 -10.27
C ASP A 8 -13.64 -11.15 -9.87
N SER A 9 -12.77 -11.25 -10.84
CA SER A 9 -11.34 -11.35 -10.56
C SER A 9 -10.87 -10.03 -9.97
N LYS A 10 -10.58 -10.06 -8.68
CA LYS A 10 -10.29 -8.84 -7.92
C LYS A 10 -8.85 -8.82 -7.45
N ILE A 11 -8.02 -8.23 -8.27
CA ILE A 11 -6.61 -8.12 -7.95
C ILE A 11 -6.34 -6.74 -7.38
N GLY A 12 -5.76 -6.72 -6.16
CA GLY A 12 -5.36 -5.48 -5.54
C GLY A 12 -4.03 -4.99 -6.08
N TYR A 13 -3.92 -3.69 -6.25
CA TYR A 13 -2.70 -3.04 -6.68
C TYR A 13 -2.44 -1.78 -5.88
N ALA A 14 -1.17 -1.53 -5.63
CA ALA A 14 -0.71 -0.25 -5.12
C ALA A 14 0.11 0.41 -6.22
N SER A 15 -0.12 1.69 -6.44
CA SER A 15 0.64 2.46 -7.43
C SER A 15 1.44 3.51 -6.69
N ILE A 16 2.75 3.49 -6.87
CA ILE A 16 3.66 4.41 -6.20
C ILE A 16 4.00 5.52 -7.18
N TYR A 17 3.61 6.74 -6.81
CA TYR A 17 3.94 7.95 -7.57
C TYR A 17 5.02 8.71 -6.83
N GLU A 18 5.46 9.81 -7.40
CA GLU A 18 6.55 10.60 -6.81
C GLU A 18 6.26 11.09 -5.40
N ASN A 19 5.01 11.44 -5.10
CA ASN A 19 4.65 12.03 -3.82
C ASN A 19 3.44 11.40 -3.14
N HIS A 20 2.99 10.25 -3.64
CA HIS A 20 1.85 9.57 -3.03
C HIS A 20 1.77 8.11 -3.50
N ILE A 21 0.95 7.34 -2.79
CA ILE A 21 0.67 5.95 -3.13
C ILE A 21 -0.84 5.81 -3.20
N THR A 22 -1.34 5.16 -4.25
CA THR A 22 -2.77 4.86 -4.35
C THR A 22 -2.99 3.36 -4.28
N PHE A 23 -4.16 2.98 -3.77
CA PHE A 23 -4.60 1.60 -3.68
C PHE A 23 -5.89 1.49 -4.47
N ASN A 24 -5.99 0.50 -5.34
CA ASN A 24 -7.14 0.41 -6.22
C ASN A 24 -8.43 0.03 -5.48
N LYS A 25 -9.54 0.04 -6.23
CA LYS A 25 -10.87 -0.19 -5.69
C LYS A 25 -10.97 -1.49 -4.88
N GLU A 26 -10.26 -2.53 -5.31
CA GLU A 26 -10.31 -3.83 -4.67
C GLU A 26 -9.80 -3.83 -3.22
N LEU A 27 -9.00 -2.82 -2.87
CA LEU A 27 -8.45 -2.70 -1.52
C LEU A 27 -9.21 -1.70 -0.66
N LEU A 28 -10.15 -0.96 -1.24
CA LEU A 28 -10.88 0.09 -0.50
C LEU A 28 -11.58 -0.40 0.75
N LYS A 29 -12.18 -1.58 0.69
CA LYS A 29 -12.94 -2.13 1.82
C LYS A 29 -12.09 -2.28 3.08
N TYR A 30 -10.79 -2.48 2.93
CA TYR A 30 -9.91 -2.64 4.08
C TYR A 30 -9.59 -1.31 4.75
N PHE A 31 -9.71 -0.21 4.00
CA PHE A 31 -9.40 1.12 4.53
C PHE A 31 -10.62 1.84 5.10
N SER A 32 -11.82 1.30 4.90
CA SER A 32 -13.05 2.02 5.25
C SER A 32 -13.14 2.41 6.72
N ASP A 33 -12.60 1.57 7.60
CA ASP A 33 -12.63 1.83 9.04
C ASP A 33 -11.30 2.31 9.59
N ALA A 34 -10.32 2.52 8.72
CA ALA A 34 -9.01 2.95 9.17
C ALA A 34 -9.01 4.44 9.49
N TYR A 35 -8.56 4.77 10.69
CA TYR A 35 -8.41 6.16 11.10
C TYR A 35 -7.10 6.72 10.56
N ARG A 36 -6.03 5.92 10.65
CA ARG A 36 -4.70 6.25 10.14
C ARG A 36 -4.07 4.97 9.62
N VAL A 37 -2.93 5.10 8.98
CA VAL A 37 -2.12 3.94 8.57
C VAL A 37 -0.70 4.12 9.07
N ARG A 38 -0.02 3.00 9.24
CA ARG A 38 1.39 2.95 9.63
C ARG A 38 2.09 2.07 8.63
N VAL A 39 3.18 2.54 8.06
CA VAL A 39 3.86 1.81 7.00
C VAL A 39 5.19 1.27 7.49
N GLY A 40 5.39 -0.03 7.30
CA GLY A 40 6.65 -0.70 7.58
C GLY A 40 7.16 -1.38 6.32
N ILE A 41 8.45 -1.63 6.27
CA ILE A 41 9.04 -2.35 5.13
C ILE A 41 9.80 -3.56 5.63
N ASP A 42 9.82 -4.59 4.80
CA ASP A 42 10.62 -5.79 5.03
C ASP A 42 11.47 -5.99 3.79
N VAL A 43 12.72 -5.58 3.86
CA VAL A 43 13.63 -5.61 2.71
C VAL A 43 13.95 -7.05 2.29
N GLU A 44 14.11 -7.95 3.24
CA GLU A 44 14.42 -9.35 2.95
C GLU A 44 13.28 -10.03 2.20
N GLU A 45 12.04 -9.79 2.64
CA GLU A 45 10.85 -10.35 2.00
C GLU A 45 10.41 -9.56 0.79
N GLU A 46 11.01 -8.41 0.56
CA GLU A 46 10.65 -7.49 -0.52
C GLU A 46 9.17 -7.12 -0.48
N LYS A 47 8.72 -6.72 0.71
CA LYS A 47 7.33 -6.33 0.94
C LYS A 47 7.25 -5.02 1.69
N ILE A 48 6.16 -4.31 1.44
CA ILE A 48 5.78 -3.12 2.19
C ILE A 48 4.47 -3.47 2.87
N PHE A 49 4.36 -3.18 4.17
CA PHE A 49 3.14 -3.44 4.93
C PHE A 49 2.50 -2.12 5.34
N VAL A 50 1.22 -1.99 5.01
CA VAL A 50 0.42 -0.82 5.40
C VAL A 50 -0.54 -1.30 6.48
N PHE A 51 -0.21 -1.01 7.73
CA PHE A 51 -1.02 -1.40 8.88
C PHE A 51 -2.17 -0.42 9.06
N LEU A 52 -3.36 -0.96 9.25
CA LEU A 52 -4.57 -0.16 9.43
C LEU A 52 -4.72 0.11 10.92
N VAL A 53 -4.82 1.38 11.27
CA VAL A 53 -4.86 1.81 12.67
C VAL A 53 -6.21 2.44 12.94
N ASP A 54 -6.95 1.89 13.92
CA ASP A 54 -8.23 2.48 14.28
C ASP A 54 -8.02 3.70 15.20
N LYS A 55 -9.09 4.43 15.41
CA LYS A 55 -9.03 5.68 16.18
C LYS A 55 -8.63 5.45 17.63
N ASP A 56 -9.18 4.41 18.24
CA ASP A 56 -8.89 4.14 19.64
C ASP A 56 -7.42 3.84 19.86
N TYR A 57 -6.83 3.02 19.00
CA TYR A 57 -5.42 2.70 19.10
C TYR A 57 -4.54 3.92 18.79
N ALA A 58 -4.92 4.70 17.78
CA ALA A 58 -4.18 5.89 17.40
C ALA A 58 -4.13 6.92 18.54
N LEU A 59 -5.18 7.00 19.34
CA LEU A 59 -5.28 7.96 20.43
C LEU A 59 -4.91 7.39 21.81
N SER A 60 -4.51 6.11 21.86
CA SER A 60 -4.21 5.42 23.10
C SER A 60 -2.93 5.87 23.78
N GLY A 61 -2.02 6.47 23.04
CA GLY A 61 -0.69 6.80 23.53
C GLY A 61 0.32 5.68 23.38
N GLU A 62 -0.13 4.52 22.93
CA GLU A 62 0.77 3.36 22.71
C GLU A 62 1.54 3.45 21.41
N ILE A 63 1.11 4.31 20.50
CA ILE A 63 1.74 4.47 19.19
C ILE A 63 2.12 5.93 19.00
N THR A 64 3.31 6.15 18.46
CA THR A 64 3.80 7.50 18.22
C THR A 64 3.06 8.15 17.07
N GLU A 65 2.50 9.33 17.30
CA GLU A 65 1.74 10.05 16.28
C GLU A 65 2.57 10.30 15.02
N SER A 66 3.86 10.56 15.16
CA SER A 66 4.74 10.80 14.00
C SER A 66 4.91 9.58 13.10
N SER A 67 4.54 8.38 13.57
CA SER A 67 4.60 7.18 12.75
C SER A 67 3.30 6.92 11.98
N LEU A 68 2.29 7.77 12.17
CA LEU A 68 0.97 7.59 11.56
C LEU A 68 0.79 8.50 10.36
N LEU A 69 0.15 7.97 9.34
CA LEU A 69 -0.14 8.70 8.11
C LEU A 69 -1.64 8.75 7.89
N LYS A 70 -2.09 9.83 7.27
CA LYS A 70 -3.49 9.98 6.91
C LYS A 70 -3.78 9.17 5.65
N ILE A 71 -4.98 8.65 5.58
CA ILE A 71 -5.48 7.96 4.41
C ILE A 71 -6.69 8.72 3.87
N SER A 72 -6.69 9.00 2.57
CA SER A 72 -7.80 9.66 1.90
C SER A 72 -8.54 8.64 1.07
N LEU A 73 -9.86 8.64 1.16
CA LEU A 73 -10.69 7.68 0.44
C LEU A 73 -11.54 8.39 -0.60
N SER A 74 -11.62 7.80 -1.79
CA SER A 74 -12.53 8.21 -2.83
C SER A 74 -13.40 7.02 -3.20
N LYS A 75 -14.25 7.15 -4.21
CA LYS A 75 -15.11 6.04 -4.65
C LYS A 75 -14.32 4.91 -5.32
N SER A 76 -13.16 5.20 -5.85
CA SER A 76 -12.41 4.24 -6.66
C SER A 76 -11.01 3.94 -6.17
N TYR A 77 -10.52 4.66 -5.17
CA TYR A 77 -9.18 4.41 -4.66
C TYR A 77 -8.97 4.97 -3.26
N ALA A 78 -7.93 4.48 -2.59
CA ALA A 78 -7.43 5.06 -1.36
C ALA A 78 -6.07 5.68 -1.67
N ARG A 79 -5.68 6.70 -0.92
CA ARG A 79 -4.44 7.42 -1.20
C ARG A 79 -3.73 7.83 0.08
N ILE A 80 -2.43 7.60 0.11
CA ILE A 80 -1.53 8.09 1.15
C ILE A 80 -0.64 9.13 0.47
N SER A 81 -0.73 10.38 0.91
CA SER A 81 0.06 11.47 0.35
C SER A 81 1.24 11.75 1.27
N SER A 82 2.41 11.27 0.90
CA SER A 82 3.63 11.50 1.66
C SER A 82 4.84 11.31 0.75
N ARG A 83 5.46 12.41 0.39
CA ARG A 83 6.68 12.37 -0.42
C ARG A 83 7.81 11.68 0.33
N ALA A 84 7.93 11.95 1.63
CA ALA A 84 8.96 11.34 2.45
C ALA A 84 8.82 9.82 2.48
N LEU A 85 7.59 9.31 2.57
CA LEU A 85 7.36 7.87 2.54
C LEU A 85 7.78 7.28 1.20
N VAL A 86 7.41 7.92 0.10
CA VAL A 86 7.76 7.43 -1.23
C VAL A 86 9.28 7.40 -1.39
N GLU A 87 9.97 8.46 -1.00
CA GLU A 87 11.43 8.51 -1.09
C GLU A 87 12.08 7.41 -0.25
N TYR A 88 11.56 7.17 0.93
CA TYR A 88 12.04 6.12 1.81
C TYR A 88 11.91 4.74 1.15
N ILE A 89 10.75 4.45 0.54
CA ILE A 89 10.50 3.19 -0.13
C ILE A 89 11.42 3.01 -1.35
N LEU A 90 11.51 4.03 -2.18
CA LEU A 90 12.34 3.95 -3.39
C LEU A 90 13.80 3.70 -3.04
N LYS A 91 14.28 4.36 -2.01
CA LYS A 91 15.66 4.18 -1.56
C LYS A 91 15.88 2.80 -0.96
N ALA A 92 14.97 2.35 -0.11
CA ALA A 92 15.11 1.07 0.59
C ALA A 92 15.15 -0.12 -0.36
N PHE A 93 14.38 -0.07 -1.44
CA PHE A 93 14.31 -1.15 -2.42
C PHE A 93 15.06 -0.85 -3.71
N SER A 94 15.82 0.23 -3.74
CA SER A 94 16.57 0.65 -4.93
C SER A 94 15.70 0.74 -6.19
N LEU A 95 14.54 1.36 -6.03
CA LEU A 95 13.59 1.54 -7.11
C LEU A 95 13.70 2.93 -7.72
N THR A 96 13.37 3.01 -8.99
CA THR A 96 13.42 4.28 -9.73
C THR A 96 12.08 4.53 -10.41
N LEU A 97 11.58 5.76 -10.32
CA LEU A 97 10.39 6.18 -11.03
C LEU A 97 10.78 7.00 -12.24
N GLN A 98 10.10 6.75 -13.36
CA GLN A 98 10.22 7.61 -14.52
C GLN A 98 9.50 8.93 -14.23
N PRO A 99 9.99 10.07 -14.77
CA PRO A 99 9.30 11.35 -14.56
C PRO A 99 7.84 11.25 -15.00
N GLY A 100 6.94 11.61 -14.09
CA GLY A 100 5.51 11.54 -14.35
C GLY A 100 4.92 10.15 -14.37
N GLY A 101 5.72 9.12 -14.06
CA GLY A 101 5.26 7.74 -14.07
C GLY A 101 4.88 7.23 -12.69
N ALA A 102 4.45 5.98 -12.68
CA ALA A 102 4.10 5.29 -11.45
C ALA A 102 4.61 3.85 -11.49
N LEU A 103 4.88 3.30 -10.32
CA LEU A 103 5.28 1.91 -10.18
C LEU A 103 4.08 1.15 -9.63
N LYS A 104 3.52 0.26 -10.45
CA LYS A 104 2.33 -0.50 -10.08
C LYS A 104 2.74 -1.88 -9.55
N LEU A 105 2.37 -2.15 -8.32
CA LEU A 105 2.73 -3.38 -7.63
C LEU A 105 1.50 -4.11 -7.12
N LYS A 106 1.54 -5.43 -7.14
CA LYS A 106 0.44 -6.21 -6.57
C LYS A 106 0.39 -6.01 -5.07
N ALA A 107 -0.83 -6.01 -4.53
CA ALA A 107 -1.04 -5.84 -3.12
C ALA A 107 -2.25 -6.65 -2.68
N SER A 108 -2.20 -7.18 -1.47
CA SER A 108 -3.30 -7.95 -0.91
C SER A 108 -3.35 -7.78 0.60
N TYR A 109 -4.51 -8.08 1.17
CA TYR A 109 -4.68 -8.00 2.61
C TYR A 109 -4.12 -9.24 3.30
N ASP A 110 -3.27 -9.03 4.29
CA ASP A 110 -2.70 -10.11 5.10
C ASP A 110 -3.46 -10.14 6.42
N GLU A 111 -4.30 -11.17 6.59
CA GLU A 111 -5.14 -11.30 7.77
C GLU A 111 -4.34 -11.49 9.06
N LYS A 112 -3.21 -12.16 8.99
CA LYS A 112 -2.38 -12.41 10.18
C LYS A 112 -1.78 -11.12 10.70
N LYS A 113 -1.33 -10.26 9.80
CA LYS A 113 -0.73 -8.99 10.19
C LYS A 113 -1.73 -7.87 10.27
N LYS A 114 -2.94 -8.07 9.75
CA LYS A 114 -3.99 -7.03 9.64
C LYS A 114 -3.44 -5.81 8.90
N ALA A 115 -2.83 -6.08 7.78
CA ALA A 115 -2.15 -5.07 6.98
C ALA A 115 -2.30 -5.36 5.50
N ILE A 116 -2.19 -4.33 4.69
CA ILE A 116 -2.08 -4.51 3.24
C ILE A 116 -0.61 -4.79 2.94
N ALA A 117 -0.34 -5.91 2.30
CA ALA A 117 1.02 -6.26 1.87
C ALA A 117 1.19 -5.87 0.41
N ILE A 118 2.22 -5.09 0.11
CA ILE A 118 2.58 -4.70 -1.25
C ILE A 118 3.81 -5.50 -1.62
N PHE A 119 3.74 -6.22 -2.74
CA PHE A 119 4.79 -7.15 -3.15
C PHE A 119 5.76 -6.47 -4.11
N VAL A 120 6.89 -6.04 -3.60
CA VAL A 120 7.92 -5.37 -4.40
C VAL A 120 8.66 -6.38 -5.27
N GLY A 121 9.02 -7.50 -4.69
CA GLY A 121 9.80 -8.51 -5.41
C GLY A 121 9.01 -9.34 -6.40
N GLY A 122 7.70 -9.45 -6.19
CA GLY A 122 6.85 -10.29 -7.03
C GLY A 122 6.87 -9.92 -8.50
N GLU A 123 6.95 -8.63 -8.79
CA GLU A 123 6.96 -8.16 -10.17
C GLU A 123 8.21 -8.60 -10.93
N LYS A 124 9.31 -8.76 -10.23
CA LYS A 124 10.57 -9.16 -10.85
C LYS A 124 10.56 -10.61 -11.26
N VAL A 125 9.81 -11.43 -10.56
CA VAL A 125 9.75 -12.86 -10.80
C VAL A 125 8.99 -13.18 -12.08
N CYS A 126 8.04 -12.34 -12.44
CA CYS A 126 7.16 -12.54 -13.59
C CYS A 126 7.76 -12.07 -14.92
N SER A 127 8.89 -11.46 -14.87
CA SER A 127 9.52 -10.92 -16.07
C SER A 127 10.25 -11.97 -16.88
#